data_4c52d7a093df927bb271a52c6281bab1
#
_entry.id   4c52d7a093df927bb271a52c6281bab1
#
_cell.length_a   1.000
_cell.length_b   1.000
_cell.length_c   1.000
_cell.angle_alpha   90.00
_cell.angle_beta   90.00
_cell.angle_gamma   90.00
#
_symmetry.space_group_name_H-M   'P 1'
#
loop_
_entity.id
_entity.type
_entity.pdbx_description
1 polymer ?
#
loop_
_entity_poly.entity_id
_entity_poly.type
_entity_poly.pdbx_seq_one_letter_code
_entity_poly.pdbx_strand_id
1 'polypeptide(L)'
;MARRDGRTGQRSVWMMLAATVALALVLAACGSDGESTTADSTETTVEEGSILFNPENRKVSLTIGSKNFPEQEILGEIYAQALAAAGYKVKTALNLGSETIARKAVKTGQISAYPEYASTALTSFFGFKPEEVPSNAEAAQSKANIEFLKEGLQTFNPTPFASANAVGTTREIAEKYDLKTISDLKGVSKKLSLYGSPECRQRIDCLAGLEQLYGLKFKSFTPVDIGLRYSVLEKGQADLSILFTTDPQLAAESDKFVLLKDDKKVFPAGNVIFVHKRATAWEAGSGLELTVQAVQEGLTLKLMQELNARVELEKETPEEAARAYLESGGYIAS
;
A
#
# COMPACT_ATOMS: atom_id res chain seq x y z
N MET A 1 42.22 -39.23 -35.48
CA MET A 1 41.37 -39.89 -36.48
C MET A 1 40.03 -39.20 -36.44
N ALA A 2 39.85 -38.33 -37.36
CA ALA A 2 39.18 -38.39 -38.67
C ALA A 2 37.69 -38.20 -38.50
N ARG A 3 37.16 -36.98 -38.80
CA ARG A 3 36.58 -36.51 -40.10
C ARG A 3 35.11 -37.00 -40.20
N ARG A 4 34.12 -36.26 -40.66
CA ARG A 4 33.90 -35.09 -41.54
C ARG A 4 32.41 -34.78 -41.55
N ASP A 5 32.00 -33.53 -41.56
CA ASP A 5 31.52 -32.76 -42.71
C ASP A 5 30.10 -33.05 -43.25
N GLY A 6 29.42 -31.95 -43.50
CA GLY A 6 28.43 -31.71 -44.56
C GLY A 6 27.27 -30.89 -44.15
N ARG A 7 27.24 -29.53 -44.26
CA ARG A 7 26.88 -28.67 -45.44
C ARG A 7 25.63 -29.22 -46.14
N THR A 8 24.58 -28.46 -46.35
CA THR A 8 24.25 -27.25 -47.13
C THR A 8 22.73 -27.07 -46.97
N GLY A 9 22.10 -25.99 -46.84
CA GLY A 9 22.03 -24.80 -47.69
C GLY A 9 20.86 -24.86 -48.66
N GLN A 10 19.90 -23.98 -48.55
CA GLN A 10 19.48 -23.21 -49.74
C GLN A 10 18.25 -22.29 -49.43
N ARG A 11 18.38 -21.11 -49.92
CA ARG A 11 17.42 -20.00 -50.02
C ARG A 11 16.36 -20.25 -51.12
N SER A 12 15.18 -19.66 -50.96
CA SER A 12 14.35 -19.06 -52.05
C SER A 12 13.12 -18.42 -51.36
N VAL A 13 12.91 -17.14 -51.27
CA VAL A 13 12.62 -16.04 -52.18
C VAL A 13 11.44 -16.32 -53.16
N TRP A 14 10.58 -15.32 -53.25
CA TRP A 14 9.51 -15.00 -54.18
C TRP A 14 8.10 -15.40 -53.69
N MET A 15 6.98 -14.66 -53.83
CA MET A 15 6.69 -13.40 -54.55
C MET A 15 5.37 -12.80 -54.02
N MET A 16 5.21 -11.50 -54.21
CA MET A 16 4.00 -10.69 -54.06
C MET A 16 2.87 -11.17 -54.97
N LEU A 17 1.62 -10.99 -54.56
CA LEU A 17 0.56 -10.62 -55.49
C LEU A 17 -0.47 -9.73 -54.81
N ALA A 18 -0.55 -8.51 -55.25
CA ALA A 18 -1.62 -7.57 -54.99
C ALA A 18 -2.79 -7.87 -55.94
N ALA A 19 -4.01 -7.81 -55.45
CA ALA A 19 -5.20 -7.73 -56.31
C ALA A 19 -6.21 -6.78 -55.70
N THR A 20 -6.25 -5.59 -56.24
CA THR A 20 -7.33 -4.60 -56.17
C THR A 20 -8.49 -5.04 -57.05
N VAL A 21 -9.73 -5.01 -56.54
CA VAL A 21 -10.92 -4.89 -57.39
C VAL A 21 -11.87 -3.88 -56.76
N ALA A 22 -12.27 -2.94 -57.58
CA ALA A 22 -13.13 -1.81 -57.29
C ALA A 22 -14.63 -2.10 -57.57
N LEU A 23 -15.46 -1.40 -56.83
CA LEU A 23 -16.66 -0.68 -57.28
C LEU A 23 -17.82 -1.45 -57.93
N ALA A 24 -19.00 -1.47 -57.33
CA ALA A 24 -20.26 -1.23 -58.01
C ALA A 24 -21.33 -0.66 -57.04
N LEU A 25 -21.68 0.60 -57.29
CA LEU A 25 -22.91 1.26 -56.79
C LEU A 25 -24.12 0.68 -57.52
N VAL A 26 -25.19 0.35 -56.74
CA VAL A 26 -26.56 0.34 -57.29
C VAL A 26 -27.47 1.08 -56.35
N LEU A 27 -27.95 2.24 -56.80
CA LEU A 27 -29.09 2.98 -56.25
C LEU A 27 -30.38 2.31 -56.68
N ALA A 28 -31.26 2.01 -55.72
CA ALA A 28 -32.71 1.90 -56.02
C ALA A 28 -33.48 2.44 -54.81
N ALA A 29 -34.14 3.55 -55.02
CA ALA A 29 -35.12 4.14 -54.11
C ALA A 29 -36.46 3.43 -54.26
N CYS A 30 -37.18 3.25 -53.13
CA CYS A 30 -38.61 3.55 -52.99
C CYS A 30 -39.10 3.22 -51.60
N GLY A 31 -39.79 4.18 -51.04
CA GLY A 31 -40.18 4.38 -49.66
C GLY A 31 -41.28 3.48 -49.14
N SER A 32 -41.41 3.49 -47.83
CA SER A 32 -42.69 3.50 -47.09
C SER A 32 -42.38 3.85 -45.63
N ASP A 33 -43.27 4.66 -45.06
CA ASP A 33 -43.23 5.18 -43.69
C ASP A 33 -43.17 4.05 -42.66
N GLY A 34 -42.19 4.18 -41.73
CA GLY A 34 -42.07 3.37 -40.54
C GLY A 34 -41.34 4.19 -39.50
N GLU A 35 -42.07 4.61 -38.49
CA GLU A 35 -41.64 5.35 -37.32
C GLU A 35 -40.46 4.64 -36.65
N SER A 36 -39.24 5.16 -36.87
CA SER A 36 -37.99 4.69 -36.23
C SER A 36 -37.81 5.46 -34.95
N THR A 37 -38.21 4.88 -33.83
CA THR A 37 -37.73 5.27 -32.54
C THR A 37 -36.20 5.08 -32.49
N THR A 38 -35.46 6.16 -32.66
CA THR A 38 -34.04 6.22 -32.36
C THR A 38 -33.89 6.00 -30.86
N ALA A 39 -33.51 4.79 -30.47
CA ALA A 39 -32.92 4.57 -29.15
C ALA A 39 -31.58 5.32 -29.14
N ASP A 40 -31.60 6.41 -28.44
CA ASP A 40 -30.38 7.16 -28.09
C ASP A 40 -29.53 6.24 -27.19
N SER A 41 -28.66 5.47 -27.82
CA SER A 41 -27.60 4.75 -27.13
C SER A 41 -26.53 5.78 -26.77
N THR A 42 -26.70 6.44 -25.64
CA THR A 42 -25.63 7.18 -24.99
C THR A 42 -24.55 6.14 -24.68
N GLU A 43 -23.58 5.98 -25.57
CA GLU A 43 -22.30 5.35 -25.23
C GLU A 43 -21.70 6.17 -24.10
N THR A 44 -21.92 5.71 -22.88
CA THR A 44 -21.16 6.20 -21.72
C THR A 44 -19.74 5.72 -21.96
N THR A 45 -18.88 6.60 -22.44
CA THR A 45 -17.44 6.38 -22.44
C THR A 45 -17.02 6.24 -20.99
N VAL A 46 -16.81 5.00 -20.53
CA VAL A 46 -16.25 4.70 -19.23
C VAL A 46 -14.79 5.11 -19.33
N GLU A 47 -14.39 6.18 -18.64
CA GLU A 47 -12.99 6.53 -18.52
C GLU A 47 -12.24 5.39 -17.85
N GLU A 48 -11.09 5.02 -18.41
CA GLU A 48 -10.24 3.97 -17.88
C GLU A 48 -9.81 4.35 -16.47
N GLY A 49 -10.21 3.55 -15.47
CA GLY A 49 -9.94 3.81 -14.04
C GLY A 49 -11.17 4.18 -13.18
N SER A 50 -12.31 4.54 -13.78
CA SER A 50 -13.50 4.90 -13.02
C SER A 50 -14.13 3.68 -12.32
N ILE A 51 -14.52 3.87 -11.05
CA ILE A 51 -15.23 2.85 -10.29
C ILE A 51 -16.66 2.75 -10.81
N LEU A 52 -17.04 1.55 -11.29
CA LEU A 52 -18.37 1.29 -11.78
C LEU A 52 -19.35 1.06 -10.63
N PHE A 53 -20.38 1.88 -10.56
CA PHE A 53 -21.47 1.70 -9.62
C PHE A 53 -22.30 0.46 -9.96
N ASN A 54 -22.49 -0.45 -8.98
CA ASN A 54 -23.37 -1.61 -9.09
C ASN A 54 -24.49 -1.53 -8.02
N PRO A 55 -25.77 -1.39 -8.40
CA PRO A 55 -26.89 -1.29 -7.44
C PRO A 55 -27.05 -2.54 -6.57
N GLU A 56 -26.63 -3.72 -7.03
CA GLU A 56 -26.69 -4.96 -6.24
C GLU A 56 -25.78 -4.89 -5.01
N ASN A 57 -24.69 -4.11 -5.05
CA ASN A 57 -23.78 -3.93 -3.93
C ASN A 57 -24.47 -3.26 -2.72
N ARG A 58 -25.59 -2.55 -2.93
CA ARG A 58 -26.38 -1.94 -1.83
C ARG A 58 -26.92 -2.94 -0.80
N LYS A 59 -26.92 -4.21 -1.12
CA LYS A 59 -27.33 -5.28 -0.21
C LYS A 59 -26.27 -5.61 0.82
N VAL A 60 -25.01 -5.23 0.57
CA VAL A 60 -23.83 -5.56 1.39
C VAL A 60 -23.45 -4.35 2.23
N SER A 61 -23.22 -4.58 3.51
CA SER A 61 -22.72 -3.57 4.45
C SER A 61 -21.30 -3.89 4.86
N LEU A 62 -20.40 -2.93 4.71
CA LEU A 62 -18.98 -3.06 5.02
C LEU A 62 -18.58 -2.05 6.08
N THR A 63 -17.71 -2.44 7.00
CA THR A 63 -17.07 -1.54 7.95
C THR A 63 -15.56 -1.59 7.69
N ILE A 64 -14.97 -0.50 7.21
CA ILE A 64 -13.54 -0.40 6.94
C ILE A 64 -12.83 0.19 8.15
N GLY A 65 -11.86 -0.53 8.67
CA GLY A 65 -11.06 -0.09 9.82
C GLY A 65 -9.70 0.45 9.44
N SER A 66 -8.97 1.00 10.43
CA SER A 66 -7.55 1.35 10.30
C SER A 66 -6.80 1.22 11.62
N LYS A 67 -5.48 1.18 11.54
CA LYS A 67 -4.60 1.41 12.69
C LYS A 67 -4.56 2.92 13.03
N ASN A 68 -3.90 3.28 14.13
CA ASN A 68 -3.93 4.59 14.77
C ASN A 68 -2.84 5.55 14.27
N PHE A 69 -2.70 5.75 12.97
CA PHE A 69 -1.80 6.74 12.40
C PHE A 69 -2.25 7.20 11.01
N PRO A 70 -1.84 8.41 10.58
CA PRO A 70 -2.39 9.08 9.40
C PRO A 70 -2.42 8.25 8.13
N GLU A 71 -1.31 7.63 7.73
CA GLU A 71 -1.26 6.80 6.52
C GLU A 71 -2.32 5.69 6.51
N GLN A 72 -2.55 5.05 7.65
CA GLN A 72 -3.55 4.00 7.78
C GLN A 72 -4.98 4.55 7.72
N GLU A 73 -5.21 5.74 8.27
CA GLU A 73 -6.50 6.41 8.21
C GLU A 73 -6.82 6.88 6.79
N ILE A 74 -5.82 7.43 6.07
CA ILE A 74 -5.93 7.78 4.64
C ILE A 74 -6.28 6.55 3.80
N LEU A 75 -5.55 5.45 3.97
CA LEU A 75 -5.82 4.19 3.26
C LEU A 75 -7.21 3.63 3.58
N GLY A 76 -7.62 3.69 4.85
CA GLY A 76 -8.96 3.31 5.28
C GLY A 76 -10.05 4.11 4.57
N GLU A 77 -9.87 5.42 4.46
CA GLU A 77 -10.79 6.33 3.75
C GLU A 77 -10.79 6.08 2.25
N ILE A 78 -9.63 5.88 1.62
CA ILE A 78 -9.55 5.54 0.19
C ILE A 78 -10.40 4.31 -0.11
N TYR A 79 -10.23 3.24 0.65
CA TYR A 79 -11.02 2.03 0.45
C TYR A 79 -12.50 2.24 0.75
N ALA A 80 -12.81 2.98 1.81
CA ALA A 80 -14.20 3.21 2.20
C ALA A 80 -14.96 4.02 1.13
N GLN A 81 -14.38 5.13 0.67
CA GLN A 81 -15.00 5.99 -0.34
C GLN A 81 -15.10 5.29 -1.71
N ALA A 82 -14.06 4.56 -2.12
CA ALA A 82 -14.07 3.77 -3.34
C ALA A 82 -15.18 2.70 -3.34
N LEU A 83 -15.28 1.95 -2.24
CA LEU A 83 -16.32 0.94 -2.10
C LEU A 83 -17.73 1.55 -2.01
N ALA A 84 -17.88 2.72 -1.41
CA ALA A 84 -19.14 3.46 -1.41
C ALA A 84 -19.53 3.88 -2.84
N ALA A 85 -18.56 4.38 -3.63
CA ALA A 85 -18.77 4.70 -5.05
C ALA A 85 -19.16 3.47 -5.87
N ALA A 86 -18.63 2.29 -5.56
CA ALA A 86 -19.04 1.02 -6.16
C ALA A 86 -20.44 0.55 -5.75
N GLY A 87 -21.11 1.26 -4.82
CA GLY A 87 -22.49 0.99 -4.41
C GLY A 87 -22.65 0.24 -3.08
N TYR A 88 -21.58 -0.15 -2.39
CA TYR A 88 -21.66 -0.79 -1.08
C TYR A 88 -22.16 0.19 0.01
N LYS A 89 -22.80 -0.34 1.05
CA LYS A 89 -23.11 0.44 2.26
C LYS A 89 -21.87 0.44 3.16
N VAL A 90 -21.10 1.50 3.15
CA VAL A 90 -19.82 1.56 3.85
C VAL A 90 -19.93 2.43 5.10
N LYS A 91 -19.28 1.98 6.18
CA LYS A 91 -18.96 2.76 7.38
C LYS A 91 -17.46 2.66 7.64
N THR A 92 -16.91 3.67 8.26
CA THR A 92 -15.53 3.66 8.75
C THR A 92 -15.48 3.41 10.25
N ALA A 93 -14.42 2.75 10.68
CA ALA A 93 -14.03 2.57 12.09
C ALA A 93 -12.50 2.74 12.15
N LEU A 94 -12.04 3.96 11.91
CA LEU A 94 -10.63 4.31 11.85
C LEU A 94 -10.02 4.47 13.24
N ASN A 95 -8.70 4.57 13.30
CA ASN A 95 -7.96 4.83 14.55
C ASN A 95 -8.26 3.82 15.66
N LEU A 96 -8.38 2.55 15.31
CA LEU A 96 -8.73 1.49 16.29
C LEU A 96 -7.63 1.23 17.33
N GLY A 97 -6.38 1.53 17.00
CA GLY A 97 -5.21 1.23 17.82
C GLY A 97 -4.13 0.48 17.04
N SER A 98 -3.34 -0.33 17.75
CA SER A 98 -2.21 -1.07 17.16
C SER A 98 -2.65 -2.14 16.16
N GLU A 99 -1.65 -2.71 15.45
CA GLU A 99 -1.84 -3.82 14.53
C GLU A 99 -2.55 -5.02 15.16
N THR A 100 -2.30 -5.30 16.43
CA THR A 100 -2.95 -6.40 17.14
C THR A 100 -4.43 -6.12 17.42
N ILE A 101 -4.79 -4.86 17.68
CA ILE A 101 -6.18 -4.43 17.88
C ILE A 101 -6.95 -4.50 16.55
N ALA A 102 -6.40 -3.96 15.47
CA ALA A 102 -7.02 -4.00 14.15
C ALA A 102 -7.22 -5.44 13.66
N ARG A 103 -6.20 -6.31 13.81
CA ARG A 103 -6.32 -7.74 13.51
C ARG A 103 -7.43 -8.41 14.33
N LYS A 104 -7.52 -8.12 15.62
CA LYS A 104 -8.60 -8.64 16.47
C LYS A 104 -9.96 -8.17 15.97
N ALA A 105 -10.10 -6.90 15.61
CA ALA A 105 -11.35 -6.33 15.13
C ALA A 105 -11.86 -7.03 13.87
N VAL A 106 -10.99 -7.30 12.87
CA VAL A 106 -11.39 -8.03 11.66
C VAL A 106 -11.69 -9.50 11.97
N LYS A 107 -10.93 -10.17 12.82
CA LYS A 107 -11.20 -11.57 13.21
C LYS A 107 -12.56 -11.72 13.88
N THR A 108 -12.92 -10.82 14.76
CA THR A 108 -14.20 -10.87 15.49
C THR A 108 -15.38 -10.38 14.66
N GLY A 109 -15.13 -9.71 13.50
CA GLY A 109 -16.16 -9.13 12.65
C GLY A 109 -16.66 -7.77 13.14
N GLN A 110 -15.93 -7.11 14.05
CA GLN A 110 -16.18 -5.72 14.40
C GLN A 110 -15.95 -4.80 13.22
N ILE A 111 -14.96 -5.13 12.35
CA ILE A 111 -14.75 -4.54 11.04
C ILE A 111 -14.75 -5.61 9.96
N SER A 112 -15.08 -5.23 8.73
CA SER A 112 -15.09 -6.12 7.57
C SER A 112 -13.68 -6.31 7.01
N ALA A 113 -12.89 -5.24 7.01
CA ALA A 113 -11.54 -5.21 6.45
C ALA A 113 -10.73 -4.01 6.97
N TYR A 114 -9.41 -4.05 6.77
CA TYR A 114 -8.50 -2.92 7.04
C TYR A 114 -7.20 -3.04 6.23
N PRO A 115 -6.47 -1.92 5.99
CA PRO A 115 -5.13 -1.96 5.41
C PRO A 115 -4.10 -2.48 6.41
N GLU A 116 -3.27 -3.44 6.01
CA GLU A 116 -2.14 -3.94 6.79
C GLU A 116 -0.88 -4.03 5.92
N TYR A 117 0.29 -4.02 6.53
CA TYR A 117 1.54 -4.24 5.80
C TYR A 117 1.92 -5.71 5.83
N ALA A 118 2.28 -6.29 4.67
CA ALA A 118 2.65 -7.70 4.57
C ALA A 118 3.81 -8.07 5.50
N SER A 119 4.82 -7.18 5.64
CA SER A 119 5.94 -7.39 6.55
C SER A 119 5.52 -7.40 8.01
N THR A 120 4.64 -6.45 8.43
CA THR A 120 4.09 -6.42 9.80
C THR A 120 3.29 -7.67 10.10
N ALA A 121 2.45 -8.12 9.17
CA ALA A 121 1.70 -9.35 9.34
C ALA A 121 2.64 -10.55 9.56
N LEU A 122 3.67 -10.67 8.74
CA LEU A 122 4.63 -11.78 8.85
C LEU A 122 5.42 -11.74 10.16
N THR A 123 5.94 -10.59 10.55
CA THR A 123 6.78 -10.46 11.74
C THR A 123 5.99 -10.42 13.05
N SER A 124 4.95 -9.57 13.14
CA SER A 124 4.22 -9.33 14.40
C SER A 124 3.14 -10.37 14.68
N PHE A 125 2.48 -10.91 13.61
CA PHE A 125 1.39 -11.86 13.84
C PHE A 125 1.82 -13.31 13.73
N PHE A 126 2.72 -13.59 12.78
CA PHE A 126 3.07 -14.97 12.43
C PHE A 126 4.49 -15.35 12.86
N GLY A 127 5.23 -14.43 13.49
CA GLY A 127 6.50 -14.72 14.14
C GLY A 127 7.66 -15.03 13.18
N PHE A 128 7.55 -14.66 11.91
CA PHE A 128 8.66 -14.76 10.97
C PHE A 128 9.74 -13.74 11.34
N LYS A 129 11.00 -14.15 11.17
CA LYS A 129 12.11 -13.22 11.34
C LYS A 129 12.23 -12.26 10.16
N PRO A 130 12.83 -11.07 10.33
CA PRO A 130 13.02 -10.10 9.26
C PRO A 130 13.64 -10.69 7.99
N GLU A 131 14.66 -11.55 8.12
CA GLU A 131 15.32 -12.21 7.00
C GLU A 131 14.45 -13.25 6.26
N GLU A 132 13.36 -13.68 6.87
CA GLU A 132 12.40 -14.61 6.29
C GLU A 132 11.25 -13.91 5.54
N VAL A 133 11.17 -12.57 5.65
CA VAL A 133 10.19 -11.76 4.92
C VAL A 133 10.68 -11.60 3.48
N PRO A 134 9.89 -12.03 2.48
CA PRO A 134 10.26 -11.85 1.08
C PRO A 134 10.37 -10.35 0.74
N SER A 135 11.38 -9.99 -0.05
CA SER A 135 11.53 -8.62 -0.56
C SER A 135 10.66 -8.30 -1.78
N ASN A 136 10.11 -9.32 -2.42
CA ASN A 136 9.12 -9.18 -3.50
C ASN A 136 7.73 -9.04 -2.89
N ALA A 137 6.95 -8.06 -3.37
CA ALA A 137 5.64 -7.71 -2.82
C ALA A 137 4.62 -8.86 -2.89
N GLU A 138 4.52 -9.52 -4.05
CA GLU A 138 3.58 -10.62 -4.30
C GLU A 138 3.96 -11.85 -3.47
N ALA A 139 5.26 -12.14 -3.33
CA ALA A 139 5.75 -13.24 -2.51
C ALA A 139 5.48 -12.98 -1.02
N ALA A 140 5.65 -11.74 -0.54
CA ALA A 140 5.35 -11.36 0.83
C ALA A 140 3.84 -11.44 1.11
N GLN A 141 3.01 -10.91 0.20
CA GLN A 141 1.56 -11.00 0.28
C GLN A 141 1.09 -12.46 0.29
N SER A 142 1.57 -13.27 -0.67
CA SER A 142 1.20 -14.69 -0.75
C SER A 142 1.56 -15.45 0.52
N LYS A 143 2.75 -15.20 1.09
CA LYS A 143 3.18 -15.80 2.35
C LYS A 143 2.29 -15.37 3.51
N ALA A 144 1.96 -14.08 3.62
CA ALA A 144 1.04 -13.56 4.63
C ALA A 144 -0.39 -14.13 4.45
N ASN A 145 -0.87 -14.21 3.21
CA ASN A 145 -2.20 -14.74 2.89
C ASN A 145 -2.36 -16.21 3.31
N ILE A 146 -1.32 -17.04 3.10
CA ILE A 146 -1.31 -18.44 3.56
C ILE A 146 -1.56 -18.52 5.07
N GLU A 147 -0.94 -17.65 5.85
CA GLU A 147 -1.12 -17.62 7.30
C GLU A 147 -2.50 -17.05 7.70
N PHE A 148 -2.96 -15.98 7.05
CA PHE A 148 -4.29 -15.42 7.28
C PHE A 148 -5.42 -16.40 6.95
N LEU A 149 -5.26 -17.23 5.91
CA LEU A 149 -6.25 -18.25 5.56
C LEU A 149 -6.48 -19.27 6.68
N LYS A 150 -5.48 -19.58 7.49
CA LYS A 150 -5.62 -20.45 8.68
C LYS A 150 -6.53 -19.83 9.75
N GLU A 151 -6.70 -18.51 9.69
CA GLU A 151 -7.54 -17.75 10.62
C GLU A 151 -8.91 -17.34 10.03
N GLY A 152 -9.24 -17.80 8.83
CA GLY A 152 -10.47 -17.43 8.12
C GLY A 152 -10.42 -16.00 7.53
N LEU A 153 -9.23 -15.42 7.48
CA LEU A 153 -8.96 -14.15 6.81
C LEU A 153 -8.33 -14.38 5.43
N GLN A 154 -8.32 -13.35 4.61
CA GLN A 154 -7.72 -13.37 3.26
C GLN A 154 -7.22 -11.96 2.92
N THR A 155 -6.31 -11.88 1.94
CA THR A 155 -5.78 -10.60 1.46
C THR A 155 -5.89 -10.50 -0.05
N PHE A 156 -6.06 -9.28 -0.57
CA PHE A 156 -5.92 -8.99 -1.99
C PHE A 156 -4.47 -8.68 -2.35
N ASN A 157 -4.22 -8.42 -3.65
CA ASN A 157 -2.91 -8.07 -4.14
C ASN A 157 -2.31 -6.87 -3.41
N PRO A 158 -0.98 -6.77 -3.29
CA PRO A 158 -0.34 -5.68 -2.57
C PRO A 158 -0.34 -4.38 -3.38
N THR A 159 -0.22 -3.23 -2.67
CA THR A 159 0.04 -1.93 -3.30
C THR A 159 1.41 -1.89 -4.00
N PRO A 160 1.61 -1.00 -4.99
CA PRO A 160 2.93 -0.75 -5.59
C PRO A 160 3.95 -0.17 -4.60
N PHE A 161 3.50 0.67 -3.65
CA PHE A 161 4.40 1.23 -2.64
C PHE A 161 4.60 0.28 -1.45
N ALA A 162 5.72 0.47 -0.78
CA ALA A 162 6.02 -0.19 0.48
C ALA A 162 6.43 0.84 1.53
N SER A 163 6.12 0.55 2.79
CA SER A 163 6.57 1.30 3.97
C SER A 163 7.39 0.38 4.89
N ALA A 164 8.33 0.96 5.61
CA ALA A 164 9.13 0.26 6.61
C ALA A 164 9.35 1.15 7.83
N ASN A 165 9.53 0.53 8.99
CA ASN A 165 10.15 1.21 10.11
C ASN A 165 11.58 1.63 9.75
N ALA A 166 12.06 2.69 10.37
CA ALA A 166 13.44 3.15 10.25
C ALA A 166 13.89 3.81 11.55
N VAL A 167 15.18 3.78 11.85
CA VAL A 167 15.75 4.63 12.91
C VAL A 167 16.05 5.99 12.32
N GLY A 168 15.36 7.00 12.81
CA GLY A 168 15.58 8.39 12.44
C GLY A 168 16.16 9.21 13.58
N THR A 169 16.80 10.32 13.21
CA THR A 169 17.41 11.28 14.14
C THR A 169 17.46 12.67 13.51
N THR A 170 17.83 13.68 14.27
CA THR A 170 18.17 14.98 13.71
C THR A 170 19.52 14.93 13.01
N ARG A 171 19.71 15.79 12.01
CA ARG A 171 21.00 15.92 11.31
C ARG A 171 22.12 16.30 12.27
N GLU A 172 21.83 17.17 13.26
CA GLU A 172 22.78 17.56 14.31
C GLU A 172 23.31 16.34 15.08
N ILE A 173 22.43 15.44 15.52
CA ILE A 173 22.83 14.22 16.26
C ILE A 173 23.58 13.26 15.33
N ALA A 174 23.15 13.12 14.08
CA ALA A 174 23.83 12.27 13.10
C ALA A 174 25.28 12.77 12.84
N GLU A 175 25.48 14.06 12.65
CA GLU A 175 26.80 14.67 12.45
C GLU A 175 27.67 14.59 13.72
N LYS A 176 27.09 14.88 14.89
CA LYS A 176 27.83 14.83 16.19
C LYS A 176 28.44 13.46 16.47
N TYR A 177 27.79 12.38 16.04
CA TYR A 177 28.22 11.00 16.29
C TYR A 177 28.68 10.27 15.03
N ASP A 178 28.76 10.93 13.85
CA ASP A 178 29.05 10.37 12.52
C ASP A 178 28.18 9.16 12.19
N LEU A 179 26.86 9.28 12.39
CA LEU A 179 25.89 8.22 12.17
C LEU A 179 25.40 8.23 10.73
N LYS A 180 25.59 7.13 10.03
CA LYS A 180 25.11 6.88 8.64
C LYS A 180 24.30 5.61 8.55
N THR A 181 24.67 4.61 9.35
CA THR A 181 24.03 3.30 9.39
C THR A 181 23.58 2.98 10.82
N ILE A 182 22.67 2.02 10.97
CA ILE A 182 22.26 1.55 12.30
C ILE A 182 23.46 0.90 13.04
N SER A 183 24.39 0.27 12.32
CA SER A 183 25.61 -0.28 12.91
C SER A 183 26.49 0.77 13.60
N ASP A 184 26.49 2.03 13.15
CA ASP A 184 27.28 3.11 13.76
C ASP A 184 26.82 3.43 15.18
N LEU A 185 25.57 3.11 15.52
CA LEU A 185 25.05 3.28 16.89
C LEU A 185 25.74 2.39 17.91
N LYS A 186 26.46 1.33 17.51
CA LYS A 186 27.05 0.36 18.44
C LYS A 186 27.97 0.99 19.47
N GLY A 187 28.72 2.01 19.08
CA GLY A 187 29.66 2.72 19.98
C GLY A 187 29.01 3.75 20.90
N VAL A 188 27.81 4.21 20.59
CA VAL A 188 27.18 5.39 21.24
C VAL A 188 25.77 5.13 21.76
N SER A 189 25.11 4.04 21.39
CA SER A 189 23.69 3.75 21.74
C SER A 189 23.37 3.88 23.22
N LYS A 190 24.32 3.52 24.12
CA LYS A 190 24.16 3.66 25.58
C LYS A 190 24.01 5.09 26.04
N LYS A 191 24.37 6.08 25.23
CA LYS A 191 24.24 7.51 25.53
C LYS A 191 22.98 8.11 24.92
N LEU A 192 22.32 7.41 23.98
CA LEU A 192 21.21 7.89 23.19
C LEU A 192 19.88 7.28 23.65
N SER A 193 18.87 8.11 23.76
CA SER A 193 17.48 7.72 23.98
C SER A 193 16.81 7.35 22.65
N LEU A 194 15.99 6.30 22.65
CA LEU A 194 15.17 5.90 21.51
C LEU A 194 13.70 6.03 21.87
N TYR A 195 12.93 6.61 20.97
CA TYR A 195 11.47 6.72 21.07
C TYR A 195 10.79 5.91 19.96
N GLY A 196 9.62 5.36 20.25
CA GLY A 196 8.85 4.57 19.30
C GLY A 196 7.47 4.23 19.88
N SER A 197 6.61 3.58 19.08
CA SER A 197 5.32 3.13 19.58
C SER A 197 5.45 2.13 20.74
N PRO A 198 4.45 1.99 21.61
CA PRO A 198 4.50 1.02 22.72
C PRO A 198 4.82 -0.41 22.25
N GLU A 199 4.26 -0.83 21.11
CA GLU A 199 4.42 -2.16 20.53
C GLU A 199 5.85 -2.44 20.07
N CYS A 200 6.59 -1.40 19.68
CA CYS A 200 7.99 -1.48 19.24
C CYS A 200 8.88 -2.23 20.24
N ARG A 201 8.59 -2.12 21.53
CA ARG A 201 9.39 -2.77 22.58
C ARG A 201 9.52 -4.27 22.38
N GLN A 202 8.48 -4.94 21.86
CA GLN A 202 8.42 -6.39 21.75
C GLN A 202 8.61 -6.88 20.29
N ARG A 203 8.51 -5.98 19.33
CA ARG A 203 8.57 -6.33 17.91
C ARG A 203 10.00 -6.62 17.48
N ILE A 204 10.17 -7.75 16.76
CA ILE A 204 11.45 -8.16 16.16
C ILE A 204 11.87 -7.24 15.00
N ASP A 205 10.93 -6.57 14.37
CA ASP A 205 11.13 -5.52 13.38
C ASP A 205 11.08 -4.12 14.01
N CYS A 206 11.50 -4.00 15.26
CA CYS A 206 11.66 -2.73 15.99
C CYS A 206 12.73 -2.87 17.09
N LEU A 207 12.48 -2.42 18.34
CA LEU A 207 13.47 -2.41 19.40
C LEU A 207 14.08 -3.78 19.68
N ALA A 208 13.24 -4.84 19.79
CA ALA A 208 13.75 -6.19 20.06
C ALA A 208 14.74 -6.64 18.96
N GLY A 209 14.46 -6.32 17.68
CA GLY A 209 15.38 -6.64 16.59
C GLY A 209 16.65 -5.80 16.59
N LEU A 210 16.57 -4.51 16.94
CA LEU A 210 17.75 -3.66 17.12
C LEU A 210 18.66 -4.20 18.22
N GLU A 211 18.11 -4.66 19.33
CA GLU A 211 18.88 -5.27 20.41
C GLU A 211 19.49 -6.63 20.00
N GLN A 212 18.74 -7.49 19.33
CA GLN A 212 19.19 -8.83 18.97
C GLN A 212 20.15 -8.84 17.79
N LEU A 213 19.83 -8.14 16.69
CA LEU A 213 20.59 -8.21 15.44
C LEU A 213 21.80 -7.27 15.45
N TYR A 214 21.62 -6.07 15.98
CA TYR A 214 22.69 -5.07 16.06
C TYR A 214 23.43 -5.10 17.38
N GLY A 215 22.89 -5.75 18.42
CA GLY A 215 23.47 -5.77 19.76
C GLY A 215 23.42 -4.41 20.46
N LEU A 216 22.46 -3.57 20.08
CA LEU A 216 22.31 -2.22 20.63
C LEU A 216 21.71 -2.26 22.03
N LYS A 217 22.14 -1.33 22.86
CA LYS A 217 21.55 -1.05 24.18
C LYS A 217 21.40 0.46 24.30
N PHE A 218 20.18 0.94 24.21
CA PHE A 218 19.91 2.37 24.32
C PHE A 218 19.95 2.84 25.78
N LYS A 219 20.19 4.13 26.00
CA LYS A 219 20.11 4.79 27.32
C LYS A 219 18.72 4.60 27.93
N SER A 220 17.69 4.75 27.10
CA SER A 220 16.28 4.52 27.43
C SER A 220 15.49 4.23 26.16
N PHE A 221 14.39 3.50 26.32
CA PHE A 221 13.32 3.44 25.35
C PHE A 221 12.05 4.05 25.96
N THR A 222 11.51 5.07 25.31
CA THR A 222 10.28 5.75 25.76
C THR A 222 9.17 5.56 24.73
N PRO A 223 8.03 4.97 25.13
CA PRO A 223 6.85 4.90 24.27
C PRO A 223 6.34 6.30 23.93
N VAL A 224 5.96 6.50 22.68
CA VAL A 224 5.38 7.74 22.18
C VAL A 224 4.33 7.43 21.11
N ASP A 225 3.29 8.25 21.03
CA ASP A 225 2.31 8.15 19.95
C ASP A 225 2.98 8.45 18.59
N ILE A 226 2.54 7.71 17.57
CA ILE A 226 3.14 7.77 16.23
C ILE A 226 3.14 9.21 15.68
N GLY A 227 2.08 9.99 15.90
CA GLY A 227 1.99 11.39 15.48
C GLY A 227 2.96 12.36 16.17
N LEU A 228 3.63 11.95 17.26
CA LEU A 228 4.54 12.80 18.01
C LEU A 228 6.03 12.52 17.71
N ARG A 229 6.34 11.58 16.84
CA ARG A 229 7.70 11.08 16.55
C ARG A 229 8.69 12.17 16.17
N TYR A 230 8.30 13.10 15.33
CA TYR A 230 9.13 14.23 14.91
C TYR A 230 9.21 15.32 15.98
N SER A 231 8.10 15.62 16.65
CA SER A 231 8.05 16.62 17.71
C SER A 231 9.01 16.31 18.87
N VAL A 232 9.16 15.03 19.24
CA VAL A 232 10.12 14.64 20.31
C VAL A 232 11.59 14.80 19.88
N LEU A 233 11.90 14.62 18.59
CA LEU A 233 13.22 14.89 18.02
C LEU A 233 13.51 16.39 17.99
N GLU A 234 12.59 17.21 17.44
CA GLU A 234 12.73 18.66 17.36
C GLU A 234 12.92 19.34 18.71
N LYS A 235 12.20 18.85 19.72
CA LYS A 235 12.31 19.38 21.10
C LYS A 235 13.52 18.85 21.87
N GLY A 236 14.36 18.02 21.26
CA GLY A 236 15.50 17.39 21.92
C GLY A 236 15.13 16.45 23.07
N GLN A 237 13.89 15.96 23.10
CA GLN A 237 13.41 15.00 24.09
C GLN A 237 13.88 13.58 23.76
N ALA A 238 14.06 13.30 22.47
CA ALA A 238 14.60 12.05 21.94
C ALA A 238 15.88 12.34 21.14
N ASP A 239 16.89 11.47 21.28
CA ASP A 239 18.04 11.47 20.38
C ASP A 239 17.73 10.73 19.07
N LEU A 240 16.95 9.64 19.18
CA LEU A 240 16.53 8.77 18.09
C LEU A 240 15.02 8.50 18.18
N SER A 241 14.36 8.32 17.05
CA SER A 241 12.96 7.89 16.97
C SER A 241 12.76 6.83 15.89
N ILE A 242 11.80 5.96 16.09
CA ILE A 242 11.32 5.07 15.03
C ILE A 242 10.39 5.89 14.12
N LEU A 243 10.83 6.08 12.88
CA LEU A 243 10.13 6.78 11.82
C LEU A 243 9.68 5.79 10.76
N PHE A 244 8.94 6.26 9.75
CA PHE A 244 8.54 5.46 8.60
C PHE A 244 9.19 5.99 7.32
N THR A 245 9.48 5.11 6.37
CA THR A 245 10.06 5.50 5.08
C THR A 245 9.10 6.31 4.20
N THR A 246 7.83 6.31 4.54
CA THR A 246 6.75 7.08 3.89
C THR A 246 6.46 8.42 4.56
N ASP A 247 7.17 8.77 5.64
CA ASP A 247 6.94 10.02 6.37
C ASP A 247 7.26 11.25 5.48
N PRO A 248 6.36 12.24 5.42
CA PRO A 248 6.53 13.41 4.54
C PRO A 248 7.63 14.36 5.02
N GLN A 249 7.93 14.39 6.32
CA GLN A 249 8.98 15.21 6.90
C GLN A 249 10.37 14.87 6.34
N LEU A 250 10.58 13.63 5.90
CA LEU A 250 11.86 13.21 5.31
C LEU A 250 12.17 13.93 3.99
N ALA A 251 11.13 14.32 3.25
CA ALA A 251 11.28 15.11 2.02
C ALA A 251 11.19 16.63 2.30
N ALA A 252 10.19 17.04 3.08
CA ALA A 252 9.91 18.45 3.35
C ALA A 252 10.96 19.11 4.26
N GLU A 253 11.57 18.34 5.17
CA GLU A 253 12.52 18.81 6.19
C GLU A 253 13.82 17.98 6.15
N SER A 254 14.29 17.69 4.96
CA SER A 254 15.51 16.88 4.73
C SER A 254 16.80 17.51 5.25
N ASP A 255 16.78 18.79 5.55
CA ASP A 255 17.84 19.52 6.24
C ASP A 255 17.84 19.29 7.77
N LYS A 256 16.72 18.88 8.34
CA LYS A 256 16.58 18.65 9.79
C LYS A 256 16.72 17.17 10.17
N PHE A 257 16.08 16.29 9.41
CA PHE A 257 15.96 14.86 9.75
C PHE A 257 16.70 13.96 8.80
N VAL A 258 17.15 12.81 9.31
CA VAL A 258 17.82 11.78 8.53
C VAL A 258 17.47 10.40 9.05
N LEU A 259 17.32 9.45 8.13
CA LEU A 259 17.21 8.03 8.45
C LEU A 259 18.60 7.38 8.44
N LEU A 260 18.88 6.54 9.42
CA LEU A 260 20.04 5.68 9.41
C LEU A 260 19.77 4.46 8.51
N LYS A 261 20.73 4.17 7.63
CA LYS A 261 20.62 3.01 6.74
C LYS A 261 20.57 1.72 7.56
N ASP A 262 19.56 0.91 7.31
CA ASP A 262 19.43 -0.44 7.88
C ASP A 262 20.34 -1.43 7.14
N ASP A 263 21.58 -1.53 7.57
CA ASP A 263 22.63 -2.33 6.95
C ASP A 263 22.55 -3.83 7.27
N LYS A 264 21.73 -4.23 8.26
CA LYS A 264 21.46 -5.63 8.62
C LYS A 264 20.02 -6.07 8.35
N LYS A 265 19.19 -5.21 7.77
CA LYS A 265 17.81 -5.52 7.33
C LYS A 265 16.89 -5.98 8.47
N VAL A 266 16.90 -5.26 9.59
CA VAL A 266 15.98 -5.50 10.71
C VAL A 266 14.56 -5.00 10.39
N PHE A 267 14.42 -4.05 9.46
CA PHE A 267 13.17 -3.43 9.07
C PHE A 267 12.76 -3.84 7.64
N PRO A 268 12.11 -4.99 7.47
CA PRO A 268 11.65 -5.38 6.15
C PRO A 268 10.56 -4.42 5.66
N ALA A 269 10.69 -3.93 4.43
CA ALA A 269 9.66 -3.14 3.80
C ALA A 269 8.41 -4.00 3.54
N GLY A 270 7.24 -3.41 3.74
CA GLY A 270 5.95 -4.08 3.54
C GLY A 270 5.04 -3.26 2.64
N ASN A 271 4.58 -3.88 1.54
CA ASN A 271 3.51 -3.35 0.73
C ASN A 271 2.19 -3.52 1.48
N VAL A 272 1.25 -2.59 1.27
CA VAL A 272 -0.07 -2.67 1.91
C VAL A 272 -0.90 -3.77 1.25
N ILE A 273 -1.55 -4.55 2.08
CA ILE A 273 -2.50 -5.59 1.71
C ILE A 273 -3.85 -5.30 2.36
N PHE A 274 -4.93 -5.50 1.63
CA PHE A 274 -6.29 -5.35 2.16
C PHE A 274 -6.70 -6.65 2.86
N VAL A 275 -6.68 -6.65 4.19
CA VAL A 275 -7.02 -7.83 5.00
C VAL A 275 -8.52 -7.82 5.29
N HIS A 276 -9.19 -8.92 4.97
CA HIS A 276 -10.64 -9.07 5.15
C HIS A 276 -11.03 -10.48 5.59
N LYS A 277 -12.25 -10.66 6.09
CA LYS A 277 -12.82 -12.01 6.30
C LYS A 277 -13.14 -12.65 4.95
N ARG A 278 -12.90 -13.94 4.82
CA ARG A 278 -13.32 -14.69 3.62
C ARG A 278 -14.83 -14.59 3.37
N ALA A 279 -15.63 -14.63 4.44
CA ALA A 279 -17.09 -14.46 4.34
C ALA A 279 -17.46 -13.10 3.72
N THR A 280 -16.74 -12.02 4.10
CA THR A 280 -16.97 -10.68 3.54
C THR A 280 -16.79 -10.67 2.02
N ALA A 281 -15.70 -11.26 1.50
CA ALA A 281 -15.48 -11.33 0.06
C ALA A 281 -16.52 -12.18 -0.66
N TRP A 282 -16.95 -13.26 -0.05
CA TRP A 282 -18.01 -14.10 -0.60
C TRP A 282 -19.34 -13.35 -0.71
N GLU A 283 -19.72 -12.61 0.32
CA GLU A 283 -20.97 -11.83 0.35
C GLU A 283 -20.92 -10.62 -0.59
N ALA A 284 -19.75 -9.97 -0.68
CA ALA A 284 -19.56 -8.78 -1.49
C ALA A 284 -19.38 -9.08 -3.00
N GLY A 285 -19.00 -10.31 -3.35
CA GLY A 285 -18.71 -10.69 -4.72
C GLY A 285 -17.41 -10.09 -5.28
N SER A 286 -17.17 -10.31 -6.57
CA SER A 286 -15.92 -9.85 -7.25
C SER A 286 -15.75 -8.34 -7.28
N GLY A 287 -16.81 -7.55 -7.15
CA GLY A 287 -16.75 -6.09 -7.11
C GLY A 287 -15.89 -5.55 -5.97
N LEU A 288 -15.83 -6.25 -4.83
CA LEU A 288 -14.98 -5.86 -3.71
C LEU A 288 -13.49 -5.85 -4.11
N GLU A 289 -13.02 -6.95 -4.67
CA GLU A 289 -11.62 -7.09 -5.09
C GLU A 289 -11.26 -6.13 -6.21
N LEU A 290 -12.09 -6.06 -7.26
CA LEU A 290 -11.85 -5.17 -8.40
C LEU A 290 -11.76 -3.70 -7.97
N THR A 291 -12.67 -3.24 -7.09
CA THR A 291 -12.65 -1.86 -6.59
C THR A 291 -11.39 -1.57 -5.77
N VAL A 292 -11.02 -2.48 -4.86
CA VAL A 292 -9.82 -2.31 -4.02
C VAL A 292 -8.56 -2.28 -4.88
N GLN A 293 -8.42 -3.21 -5.83
CA GLN A 293 -7.25 -3.27 -6.71
C GLN A 293 -7.13 -2.02 -7.59
N ALA A 294 -8.23 -1.55 -8.18
CA ALA A 294 -8.22 -0.34 -9.01
C ALA A 294 -7.62 0.86 -8.26
N VAL A 295 -8.04 1.12 -7.02
CA VAL A 295 -7.49 2.24 -6.24
C VAL A 295 -6.11 1.97 -5.66
N GLN A 296 -5.67 0.73 -5.57
CA GLN A 296 -4.32 0.39 -5.12
C GLN A 296 -3.26 0.64 -6.19
N GLU A 297 -3.58 0.41 -7.47
CA GLU A 297 -2.63 0.53 -8.59
C GLU A 297 -1.99 1.92 -8.70
N GLY A 298 -2.73 2.98 -8.37
CA GLY A 298 -2.25 4.35 -8.37
C GLY A 298 -1.39 4.74 -7.16
N LEU A 299 -1.38 3.94 -6.09
CA LEU A 299 -0.68 4.28 -4.84
C LEU A 299 0.83 4.03 -4.96
N THR A 300 1.56 5.00 -5.52
CA THR A 300 3.03 4.99 -5.54
C THR A 300 3.60 5.53 -4.23
N LEU A 301 4.89 5.27 -3.96
CA LEU A 301 5.57 5.84 -2.78
C LEU A 301 5.49 7.38 -2.75
N LYS A 302 5.75 8.03 -3.88
CA LYS A 302 5.70 9.49 -3.98
C LYS A 302 4.29 10.01 -3.65
N LEU A 303 3.26 9.42 -4.24
CA LEU A 303 1.89 9.82 -3.97
C LEU A 303 1.50 9.60 -2.50
N MET A 304 1.91 8.46 -1.90
CA MET A 304 1.62 8.21 -0.48
C MET A 304 2.30 9.24 0.43
N GLN A 305 3.53 9.65 0.12
CA GLN A 305 4.21 10.73 0.82
C GLN A 305 3.48 12.07 0.67
N GLU A 306 2.96 12.36 -0.52
CA GLU A 306 2.13 13.57 -0.78
C GLU A 306 0.82 13.53 0.03
N LEU A 307 0.12 12.40 0.05
CA LEU A 307 -1.10 12.23 0.86
C LEU A 307 -0.81 12.35 2.37
N ASN A 308 0.28 11.76 2.83
CA ASN A 308 0.71 11.91 4.21
C ASN A 308 1.05 13.39 4.53
N ALA A 309 1.66 14.14 3.59
CA ALA A 309 1.96 15.56 3.76
C ALA A 309 0.68 16.40 3.95
N ARG A 310 -0.34 16.16 3.17
CA ARG A 310 -1.64 16.86 3.30
C ARG A 310 -2.21 16.70 4.72
N VAL A 311 -2.12 15.50 5.29
CA VAL A 311 -2.67 15.26 6.64
C VAL A 311 -1.71 15.72 7.73
N GLU A 312 -0.42 15.33 7.65
CA GLU A 312 0.53 15.59 8.74
C GLU A 312 1.07 17.02 8.76
N LEU A 313 1.29 17.64 7.59
CA LEU A 313 1.87 18.99 7.47
C LEU A 313 0.82 20.06 7.19
N GLU A 314 -0.12 19.82 6.27
CA GLU A 314 -1.11 20.79 5.82
C GLU A 314 -2.40 20.75 6.65
N LYS A 315 -2.56 19.74 7.51
CA LYS A 315 -3.66 19.57 8.47
C LYS A 315 -5.03 19.28 7.83
N GLU A 316 -5.02 18.74 6.62
CA GLU A 316 -6.25 18.19 6.06
C GLU A 316 -6.69 16.93 6.85
N THR A 317 -7.98 16.61 6.74
CA THR A 317 -8.46 15.33 7.27
C THR A 317 -8.07 14.15 6.37
N PRO A 318 -7.93 12.92 6.90
CA PRO A 318 -7.75 11.73 6.07
C PRO A 318 -8.84 11.55 5.00
N GLU A 319 -10.08 11.94 5.31
CA GLU A 319 -11.22 11.90 4.40
C GLU A 319 -11.01 12.84 3.19
N GLU A 320 -10.56 14.08 3.43
CA GLU A 320 -10.29 15.07 2.38
C GLU A 320 -9.12 14.63 1.49
N ALA A 321 -8.02 14.15 2.09
CA ALA A 321 -6.88 13.65 1.36
C ALA A 321 -7.23 12.43 0.48
N ALA A 322 -8.02 11.49 1.01
CA ALA A 322 -8.50 10.32 0.28
C ALA A 322 -9.41 10.70 -0.90
N ARG A 323 -10.35 11.63 -0.66
CA ARG A 323 -11.25 12.14 -1.70
C ARG A 323 -10.48 12.79 -2.83
N ALA A 324 -9.52 13.66 -2.52
CA ALA A 324 -8.70 14.32 -3.53
C ALA A 324 -7.89 13.31 -4.37
N TYR A 325 -7.39 12.25 -3.77
CA TYR A 325 -6.76 11.16 -4.50
C TYR A 325 -7.73 10.49 -5.47
N LEU A 326 -8.93 10.13 -4.99
CA LEU A 326 -9.90 9.41 -5.80
C LEU A 326 -10.45 10.27 -6.95
N GLU A 327 -10.68 11.57 -6.73
CA GLU A 327 -11.14 12.52 -7.74
C GLU A 327 -10.03 12.80 -8.78
N SER A 328 -8.81 13.10 -8.33
CA SER A 328 -7.70 13.39 -9.24
C SER A 328 -7.25 12.17 -10.06
N GLY A 329 -7.44 10.96 -9.53
CA GLY A 329 -7.19 9.71 -10.23
C GLY A 329 -8.32 9.27 -11.16
N GLY A 330 -9.44 10.03 -11.23
CA GLY A 330 -10.59 9.66 -12.05
C GLY A 330 -11.39 8.45 -11.53
N TYR A 331 -11.14 8.02 -10.29
CA TYR A 331 -11.85 6.89 -9.69
C TYR A 331 -13.29 7.23 -9.32
N ILE A 332 -13.54 8.45 -8.88
CA ILE A 332 -14.86 8.98 -8.54
C ILE A 332 -15.06 10.34 -9.21
N ALA A 333 -16.32 10.74 -9.42
CA ALA A 333 -16.64 12.08 -9.90
C ALA A 333 -16.31 13.15 -8.85
N SER A 334 -15.81 14.31 -9.28
CA SER A 334 -15.57 15.50 -8.48
C SER A 334 -16.86 16.22 -8.10
#